data_348dfb0a4bf9df5094d7b5a9574cb00e
#
_entry.id   348dfb0a4bf9df5094d7b5a9574cb00e
#
_cell.length_a   1.000
_cell.length_b   1.000
_cell.length_c   1.000
_cell.angle_alpha   90.00
_cell.angle_beta   90.00
_cell.angle_gamma   90.00
#
_symmetry.space_group_name_H-M   'P 1'
#
loop_
_entity.id
_entity.type
_entity.pdbx_description
1 polymer ?
#
loop_
_entity_poly.entity_id
_entity_poly.type
_entity_poly.pdbx_seq_one_letter_code
_entity_poly.pdbx_strand_id
1 'polypeptide(L)'
;MSFTYDEIRQQAAMAAGEIVEAAKLKAGDILVVGASSSEVKGEHIGKASDINAAEAIYEGIMSIIEPKGIYLAAQCCEHLNRAVIVEKEALLPGTEIVNVVPQPKAGGYFATTMYKNARCPVAVEEIKADAGIDIGDTIIGMQLKKVAVPVRISVKSIGAAHVVCARTRPKFIGGSRAVYDEKLSGGDIPR
;
A
#
# COMPACT_ATOMS: atom_id res chain seq x y z
N MET A 1 -17.59 6.46 -17.41
CA MET A 1 -18.23 5.22 -16.89
C MET A 1 -18.36 5.36 -15.40
N SER A 2 -19.51 5.02 -14.82
CA SER A 2 -19.69 5.04 -13.35
C SER A 2 -19.44 3.63 -12.84
N PHE A 3 -18.48 3.48 -11.93
CA PHE A 3 -18.20 2.21 -11.25
C PHE A 3 -19.05 2.11 -9.97
N THR A 4 -19.57 0.93 -9.66
CA THR A 4 -20.23 0.65 -8.40
C THR A 4 -19.19 0.44 -7.29
N TYR A 5 -19.55 0.66 -6.03
CA TYR A 5 -18.64 0.40 -4.90
C TYR A 5 -18.31 -1.08 -4.76
N ASP A 6 -19.22 -1.98 -5.18
CA ASP A 6 -18.97 -3.42 -5.20
C ASP A 6 -17.91 -3.80 -6.23
N GLU A 7 -17.92 -3.19 -7.43
CA GLU A 7 -16.86 -3.39 -8.43
C GLU A 7 -15.52 -2.88 -7.91
N ILE A 8 -15.48 -1.70 -7.28
CA ILE A 8 -14.27 -1.13 -6.67
C ILE A 8 -13.72 -2.07 -5.60
N ARG A 9 -14.59 -2.59 -4.71
CA ARG A 9 -14.21 -3.55 -3.65
C ARG A 9 -13.62 -4.83 -4.24
N GLN A 10 -14.26 -5.41 -5.25
CA GLN A 10 -13.78 -6.62 -5.90
C GLN A 10 -12.43 -6.41 -6.60
N GLN A 11 -12.27 -5.30 -7.34
CA GLN A 11 -10.99 -4.97 -7.98
C GLN A 11 -9.88 -4.78 -6.96
N ALA A 12 -10.15 -4.11 -5.82
CA ALA A 12 -9.20 -3.92 -4.74
C ALA A 12 -8.81 -5.25 -4.08
N ALA A 13 -9.77 -6.15 -3.85
CA ALA A 13 -9.52 -7.49 -3.33
C ALA A 13 -8.66 -8.33 -4.30
N MET A 14 -8.97 -8.31 -5.60
CA MET A 14 -8.17 -8.99 -6.61
C MET A 14 -6.73 -8.46 -6.66
N ALA A 15 -6.55 -7.15 -6.67
CA ALA A 15 -5.22 -6.53 -6.66
C ALA A 15 -4.43 -6.93 -5.41
N ALA A 16 -5.07 -6.92 -4.24
CA ALA A 16 -4.45 -7.36 -2.98
C ALA A 16 -4.08 -8.84 -3.01
N GLY A 17 -4.94 -9.70 -3.54
CA GLY A 17 -4.67 -11.14 -3.69
C GLY A 17 -3.44 -11.40 -4.56
N GLU A 18 -3.40 -10.79 -5.73
CA GLU A 18 -2.29 -10.98 -6.68
C GLU A 18 -0.94 -10.44 -6.15
N ILE A 19 -0.92 -9.29 -5.49
CA ILE A 19 0.34 -8.76 -4.94
C ILE A 19 0.80 -9.57 -3.72
N VAL A 20 -0.10 -10.04 -2.86
CA VAL A 20 0.22 -10.91 -1.72
C VAL A 20 0.89 -12.19 -2.21
N GLU A 21 0.39 -12.80 -3.27
CA GLU A 21 0.97 -14.00 -3.88
C GLU A 21 2.32 -13.71 -4.54
N ALA A 22 2.39 -12.67 -5.39
CA ALA A 22 3.60 -12.32 -6.13
C ALA A 22 4.76 -11.87 -5.22
N ALA A 23 4.45 -11.18 -4.12
CA ALA A 23 5.41 -10.75 -3.12
C ALA A 23 5.69 -11.81 -2.05
N LYS A 24 4.93 -12.93 -2.03
CA LYS A 24 5.00 -14.00 -1.03
C LYS A 24 4.86 -13.46 0.39
N LEU A 25 3.92 -12.52 0.59
CA LEU A 25 3.68 -11.92 1.89
C LEU A 25 3.16 -12.95 2.90
N LYS A 26 3.62 -12.82 4.12
CA LYS A 26 3.27 -13.70 5.26
C LYS A 26 2.83 -12.87 6.46
N ALA A 27 2.34 -13.53 7.48
CA ALA A 27 1.96 -12.88 8.74
C ALA A 27 3.12 -12.03 9.31
N GLY A 28 2.79 -10.81 9.70
CA GLY A 28 3.73 -9.80 10.18
C GLY A 28 4.34 -8.91 9.10
N ASP A 29 4.22 -9.26 7.80
CA ASP A 29 4.65 -8.38 6.71
C ASP A 29 3.70 -7.19 6.55
N ILE A 30 4.19 -6.12 5.92
CA ILE A 30 3.46 -4.87 5.74
C ILE A 30 3.19 -4.62 4.26
N LEU A 31 1.92 -4.41 3.92
CA LEU A 31 1.46 -3.93 2.61
C LEU A 31 1.16 -2.44 2.70
N VAL A 32 1.94 -1.59 2.06
CA VAL A 32 1.63 -0.15 1.96
C VAL A 32 0.68 0.11 0.81
N VAL A 33 -0.32 0.95 1.06
CA VAL A 33 -1.28 1.38 0.05
C VAL A 33 -1.42 2.90 0.07
N GLY A 34 -1.26 3.50 -1.09
CA GLY A 34 -1.70 4.85 -1.37
C GLY A 34 -2.92 4.80 -2.29
N ALA A 35 -3.96 5.56 -1.99
CA ALA A 35 -5.16 5.55 -2.80
C ALA A 35 -5.78 6.94 -2.94
N SER A 36 -6.08 7.31 -4.18
CA SER A 36 -6.83 8.51 -4.53
C SER A 36 -8.28 8.16 -4.88
N SER A 37 -9.21 8.40 -3.96
CA SER A 37 -10.64 8.19 -4.21
C SER A 37 -11.19 9.09 -5.33
N SER A 38 -10.56 10.23 -5.63
CA SER A 38 -10.93 11.09 -6.76
C SER A 38 -10.57 10.43 -8.09
N GLU A 39 -9.35 9.90 -8.23
CA GLU A 39 -8.90 9.18 -9.43
C GLU A 39 -9.76 7.93 -9.68
N VAL A 40 -10.16 7.22 -8.61
CA VAL A 40 -11.06 6.06 -8.72
C VAL A 40 -12.39 6.43 -9.36
N LYS A 41 -12.87 7.64 -9.15
CA LYS A 41 -14.09 8.17 -9.79
C LYS A 41 -13.86 8.78 -11.19
N GLY A 42 -12.63 8.86 -11.65
CA GLY A 42 -12.26 9.51 -12.93
C GLY A 42 -12.13 11.02 -12.84
N GLU A 43 -11.94 11.56 -11.64
CA GLU A 43 -11.72 12.97 -11.36
C GLU A 43 -10.26 13.21 -10.94
N HIS A 44 -9.73 14.40 -11.18
CA HIS A 44 -8.37 14.71 -10.72
C HIS A 44 -8.23 14.64 -9.21
N ILE A 45 -7.06 14.23 -8.74
CA ILE A 45 -6.69 14.10 -7.32
C ILE A 45 -7.21 15.30 -6.51
N GLY A 46 -7.96 14.99 -5.45
CA GLY A 46 -8.46 15.98 -4.48
C GLY A 46 -9.68 16.79 -4.89
N LYS A 47 -10.23 16.63 -6.12
CA LYS A 47 -11.38 17.42 -6.59
C LYS A 47 -12.75 16.83 -6.27
N ALA A 48 -12.88 15.51 -6.28
CA ALA A 48 -14.17 14.82 -6.04
C ALA A 48 -13.97 13.58 -5.17
N SER A 49 -13.33 13.77 -4.02
CA SER A 49 -13.03 12.68 -3.08
C SER A 49 -14.31 12.05 -2.54
N ASP A 50 -14.35 10.72 -2.50
CA ASP A 50 -15.51 9.93 -2.11
C ASP A 50 -15.14 8.96 -0.98
N ILE A 51 -15.83 9.10 0.16
CA ILE A 51 -15.60 8.23 1.32
C ILE A 51 -16.01 6.78 1.02
N ASN A 52 -17.10 6.57 0.30
CA ASN A 52 -17.59 5.22 0.02
C ASN A 52 -16.63 4.46 -0.92
N ALA A 53 -15.99 5.17 -1.86
CA ALA A 53 -14.94 4.58 -2.68
C ALA A 53 -13.71 4.19 -1.84
N ALA A 54 -13.31 5.02 -0.89
CA ALA A 54 -12.20 4.72 0.03
C ALA A 54 -12.53 3.54 0.96
N GLU A 55 -13.76 3.46 1.46
CA GLU A 55 -14.25 2.33 2.26
C GLU A 55 -14.28 1.04 1.44
N ALA A 56 -14.77 1.08 0.20
CA ALA A 56 -14.79 -0.08 -0.68
C ALA A 56 -13.38 -0.62 -0.97
N ILE A 57 -12.40 0.28 -1.21
CA ILE A 57 -10.99 -0.11 -1.38
C ILE A 57 -10.46 -0.75 -0.10
N TYR A 58 -10.69 -0.12 1.05
CA TYR A 58 -10.24 -0.62 2.35
C TYR A 58 -10.79 -2.01 2.65
N GLU A 59 -12.11 -2.19 2.54
CA GLU A 59 -12.78 -3.47 2.76
C GLU A 59 -12.28 -4.57 1.81
N GLY A 60 -12.11 -4.23 0.53
CA GLY A 60 -11.57 -5.16 -0.45
C GLY A 60 -10.17 -5.65 -0.08
N ILE A 61 -9.26 -4.74 0.25
CA ILE A 61 -7.90 -5.08 0.66
C ILE A 61 -7.89 -5.88 1.97
N MET A 62 -8.60 -5.41 3.00
CA MET A 62 -8.63 -6.06 4.31
C MET A 62 -9.21 -7.47 4.26
N SER A 63 -10.19 -7.74 3.40
CA SER A 63 -10.75 -9.09 3.21
C SER A 63 -9.70 -10.13 2.81
N ILE A 64 -8.60 -9.71 2.20
CA ILE A 64 -7.51 -10.56 1.73
C ILE A 64 -6.37 -10.64 2.72
N ILE A 65 -5.96 -9.50 3.31
CA ILE A 65 -4.72 -9.45 4.12
C ILE A 65 -4.95 -9.75 5.59
N GLU A 66 -6.11 -9.38 6.15
CA GLU A 66 -6.40 -9.59 7.58
C GLU A 66 -6.41 -11.08 7.97
N PRO A 67 -7.05 -12.01 7.23
CA PRO A 67 -7.01 -13.43 7.54
C PRO A 67 -5.61 -14.06 7.46
N LYS A 68 -4.68 -13.39 6.79
CA LYS A 68 -3.29 -13.82 6.62
C LYS A 68 -2.35 -13.19 7.65
N GLY A 69 -2.85 -12.31 8.53
CA GLY A 69 -2.04 -11.60 9.52
C GLY A 69 -1.05 -10.59 8.90
N ILE A 70 -1.34 -10.09 7.70
CA ILE A 70 -0.55 -9.06 7.02
C ILE A 70 -1.10 -7.69 7.46
N TYR A 71 -0.21 -6.76 7.79
CA TYR A 71 -0.58 -5.42 8.20
C TYR A 71 -0.77 -4.49 7.00
N LEU A 72 -1.83 -3.68 7.06
CA LEU A 72 -2.01 -2.56 6.15
C LEU A 72 -1.25 -1.34 6.67
N ALA A 73 -0.61 -0.61 5.75
CA ALA A 73 -0.09 0.72 6.00
C ALA A 73 -0.69 1.69 4.97
N ALA A 74 -1.45 2.69 5.40
CA ALA A 74 -2.08 3.67 4.52
C ALA A 74 -1.26 4.95 4.45
N GLN A 75 -0.75 5.27 3.24
CA GLN A 75 -0.02 6.51 3.02
C GLN A 75 -0.98 7.70 2.96
N CYS A 76 -0.67 8.75 3.71
CA CYS A 76 -1.33 10.04 3.63
C CYS A 76 -0.86 10.84 2.40
N CYS A 77 -1.62 11.87 2.04
CA CYS A 77 -1.23 12.82 1.00
C CYS A 77 -0.12 13.77 1.48
N GLU A 78 0.36 14.62 0.57
CA GLU A 78 1.42 15.61 0.81
C GLU A 78 1.07 16.62 1.90
N HIS A 79 -0.20 16.91 2.16
CA HIS A 79 -0.64 17.81 3.23
C HIS A 79 -0.25 17.30 4.63
N LEU A 80 -0.02 15.99 4.77
CA LEU A 80 0.57 15.37 5.97
C LEU A 80 1.96 14.81 5.69
N ASN A 81 2.71 15.44 4.77
CA ASN A 81 4.08 15.07 4.41
C ASN A 81 4.24 13.58 4.05
N ARG A 82 3.17 12.96 3.54
CA ARG A 82 3.11 11.53 3.22
C ARG A 82 3.36 10.60 4.41
N ALA A 83 3.04 11.07 5.63
CA ALA A 83 3.01 10.22 6.81
C ALA A 83 2.15 8.97 6.59
N VAL A 84 2.42 7.93 7.31
CA VAL A 84 1.78 6.62 7.13
C VAL A 84 0.98 6.26 8.37
N ILE A 85 -0.26 5.85 8.16
CA ILE A 85 -1.11 5.27 9.20
C ILE A 85 -0.91 3.74 9.20
N VAL A 86 -0.66 3.19 10.38
CA VAL A 86 -0.37 1.77 10.54
C VAL A 86 -0.82 1.28 11.92
N GLU A 87 -1.06 -0.02 12.08
CA GLU A 87 -1.24 -0.62 13.41
C GLU A 87 0.05 -0.52 14.22
N LYS A 88 -0.06 -0.09 15.49
CA LYS A 88 1.11 0.01 16.40
C LYS A 88 1.91 -1.29 16.50
N GLU A 89 1.21 -2.42 16.46
CA GLU A 89 1.83 -3.76 16.54
C GLU A 89 2.73 -4.09 15.35
N ALA A 90 2.54 -3.43 14.20
CA ALA A 90 3.36 -3.61 13.01
C ALA A 90 4.69 -2.86 13.07
N LEU A 91 4.87 -1.96 14.02
CA LEU A 91 6.07 -1.14 14.12
C LEU A 91 7.25 -1.90 14.70
N LEU A 92 8.42 -1.66 14.13
CA LEU A 92 9.67 -2.14 14.72
C LEU A 92 9.98 -1.36 16.01
N PRO A 93 10.65 -2.00 16.99
CA PRO A 93 11.11 -1.29 18.18
C PRO A 93 11.94 -0.04 17.84
N GLY A 94 11.62 1.09 18.46
CA GLY A 94 12.31 2.36 18.23
C GLY A 94 11.75 3.20 17.08
N THR A 95 10.71 2.75 16.40
CA THR A 95 10.02 3.61 15.41
C THR A 95 9.34 4.78 16.12
N GLU A 96 9.63 6.00 15.69
CA GLU A 96 9.05 7.21 16.25
C GLU A 96 7.60 7.38 15.76
N ILE A 97 6.68 7.57 16.71
CA ILE A 97 5.27 7.85 16.45
C ILE A 97 5.10 9.37 16.40
N VAL A 98 4.48 9.87 15.34
CA VAL A 98 4.17 11.30 15.19
C VAL A 98 2.71 11.58 15.54
N ASN A 99 2.43 12.78 16.04
CA ASN A 99 1.10 13.16 16.47
C ASN A 99 0.33 13.81 15.31
N VAL A 100 -0.38 13.00 14.55
CA VAL A 100 -1.31 13.47 13.51
C VAL A 100 -2.47 12.48 13.35
N VAL A 101 -3.66 13.02 13.12
CA VAL A 101 -4.87 12.25 12.79
C VAL A 101 -5.31 12.64 11.39
N PRO A 102 -5.32 11.71 10.43
CA PRO A 102 -5.69 12.03 9.07
C PRO A 102 -7.15 12.47 8.97
N GLN A 103 -7.39 13.42 8.09
CA GLN A 103 -8.71 13.95 7.78
C GLN A 103 -8.95 13.83 6.26
N PRO A 104 -10.20 13.85 5.80
CA PRO A 104 -10.53 13.77 4.38
C PRO A 104 -9.75 14.75 3.48
N LYS A 105 -9.52 15.98 3.96
CA LYS A 105 -8.80 17.03 3.23
C LYS A 105 -7.32 17.17 3.63
N ALA A 106 -6.86 16.37 4.59
CA ALA A 106 -5.47 16.36 5.06
C ALA A 106 -5.10 14.92 5.45
N GLY A 107 -4.48 14.19 4.55
CA GLY A 107 -4.19 12.75 4.64
C GLY A 107 -4.98 11.92 3.64
N GLY A 108 -6.20 12.36 3.29
CA GLY A 108 -7.08 11.70 2.32
C GLY A 108 -8.05 10.70 2.95
N TYR A 109 -9.07 10.34 2.19
CA TYR A 109 -10.15 9.47 2.68
C TYR A 109 -9.67 8.06 3.02
N PHE A 110 -8.75 7.48 2.23
CA PHE A 110 -8.25 6.13 2.48
C PHE A 110 -7.50 6.02 3.83
N ALA A 111 -6.57 6.94 4.09
CA ALA A 111 -5.86 6.99 5.37
C ALA A 111 -6.80 7.28 6.54
N THR A 112 -7.81 8.15 6.33
CA THR A 112 -8.86 8.44 7.32
C THR A 112 -9.69 7.19 7.62
N THR A 113 -10.06 6.42 6.59
CA THR A 113 -10.83 5.17 6.73
C THR A 113 -10.02 4.14 7.51
N MET A 114 -8.76 3.95 7.18
CA MET A 114 -7.89 3.06 7.95
C MET A 114 -7.79 3.48 9.41
N TYR A 115 -7.52 4.77 9.68
CA TYR A 115 -7.39 5.26 11.06
C TYR A 115 -8.63 4.99 11.91
N LYS A 116 -9.82 5.08 11.32
CA LYS A 116 -11.10 4.83 12.01
C LYS A 116 -11.39 3.36 12.27
N ASN A 117 -10.90 2.46 11.41
CA ASN A 117 -11.22 1.03 11.46
C ASN A 117 -10.12 0.19 12.11
N ALA A 118 -8.91 0.71 12.24
CA ALA A 118 -7.80 0.02 12.89
C ALA A 118 -7.99 -0.06 14.40
N ARG A 119 -7.45 -1.11 15.04
CA ARG A 119 -7.59 -1.35 16.50
C ARG A 119 -6.72 -0.40 17.32
N CYS A 120 -5.50 -0.17 16.89
CA CYS A 120 -4.55 0.72 17.54
C CYS A 120 -3.75 1.51 16.49
N PRO A 121 -4.44 2.44 15.76
CA PRO A 121 -3.80 3.21 14.69
C PRO A 121 -2.81 4.21 15.26
N VAL A 122 -1.66 4.29 14.62
CA VAL A 122 -0.64 5.32 14.87
C VAL A 122 -0.18 5.91 13.54
N ALA A 123 0.39 7.11 13.61
CA ALA A 123 1.05 7.73 12.48
C ALA A 123 2.56 7.70 12.65
N VAL A 124 3.28 7.45 11.57
CA VAL A 124 4.74 7.52 11.48
C VAL A 124 5.15 8.33 10.25
N GLU A 125 6.35 8.92 10.26
CA GLU A 125 6.82 9.69 9.09
C GLU A 125 7.09 8.79 7.88
N GLU A 126 7.69 7.62 8.11
CA GLU A 126 8.00 6.64 7.06
C GLU A 126 7.87 5.20 7.58
N ILE A 127 7.74 4.26 6.65
CA ILE A 127 7.74 2.84 6.95
C ILE A 127 8.66 2.09 5.97
N LYS A 128 8.99 0.83 6.29
CA LYS A 128 9.73 -0.08 5.40
C LYS A 128 8.82 -1.26 5.05
N ALA A 129 7.88 -1.01 4.13
CA ALA A 129 6.90 -2.01 3.71
C ALA A 129 7.52 -3.10 2.80
N ASP A 130 6.94 -4.31 2.85
CA ASP A 130 7.37 -5.48 2.10
C ASP A 130 6.86 -5.49 0.67
N ALA A 131 5.67 -4.93 0.46
CA ALA A 131 5.06 -4.73 -0.84
C ALA A 131 4.16 -3.49 -0.82
N GLY A 132 3.68 -3.07 -2.00
CA GLY A 132 2.78 -1.93 -2.07
C GLY A 132 1.87 -1.93 -3.28
N ILE A 133 0.73 -1.26 -3.11
CA ILE A 133 -0.24 -0.95 -4.16
C ILE A 133 -0.42 0.56 -4.22
N ASP A 134 -0.21 1.13 -5.38
CA ASP A 134 -0.49 2.53 -5.68
C ASP A 134 -1.76 2.60 -6.53
N ILE A 135 -2.77 3.29 -6.04
CA ILE A 135 -4.08 3.45 -6.69
C ILE A 135 -4.28 4.94 -7.02
N GLY A 136 -4.02 5.31 -8.27
CA GLY A 136 -4.15 6.69 -8.74
C GLY A 136 -2.88 7.52 -8.58
N ASP A 137 -1.73 6.92 -8.83
CA ASP A 137 -0.41 7.56 -8.93
C ASP A 137 -0.03 8.42 -7.70
N THR A 138 -0.29 7.86 -6.52
CA THR A 138 -0.06 8.51 -5.21
C THR A 138 1.40 8.49 -4.75
N ILE A 139 2.27 7.78 -5.47
CA ILE A 139 3.72 7.70 -5.24
C ILE A 139 4.07 7.09 -3.88
N ILE A 140 3.92 5.77 -3.75
CA ILE A 140 4.22 5.03 -2.51
C ILE A 140 5.68 4.56 -2.38
N GLY A 141 6.50 4.79 -3.40
CA GLY A 141 7.84 4.18 -3.49
C GLY A 141 8.77 4.48 -2.32
N MET A 142 8.62 5.66 -1.66
CA MET A 142 9.42 6.03 -0.49
C MET A 142 9.14 5.14 0.73
N GLN A 143 7.98 4.49 0.77
CA GLN A 143 7.55 3.65 1.89
C GLN A 143 8.01 2.19 1.78
N LEU A 144 8.60 1.80 0.66
CA LEU A 144 9.02 0.42 0.41
C LEU A 144 10.44 0.16 0.92
N LYS A 145 10.71 -1.07 1.36
CA LYS A 145 12.07 -1.56 1.54
C LYS A 145 12.83 -1.48 0.22
N LYS A 146 14.10 -1.16 0.27
CA LYS A 146 14.97 -1.28 -0.91
C LYS A 146 15.37 -2.74 -1.07
N VAL A 147 15.22 -3.31 -2.24
CA VAL A 147 14.90 -2.73 -3.55
C VAL A 147 13.46 -2.99 -3.90
N ALA A 148 12.73 -1.97 -4.32
CA ALA A 148 11.39 -2.13 -4.89
C ALA A 148 11.49 -2.67 -6.32
N VAL A 149 10.67 -3.68 -6.62
CA VAL A 149 10.60 -4.35 -7.92
C VAL A 149 9.16 -4.28 -8.42
N PRO A 150 8.89 -3.74 -9.62
CA PRO A 150 7.54 -3.64 -10.13
C PRO A 150 6.92 -5.02 -10.35
N VAL A 151 5.64 -5.16 -9.97
CA VAL A 151 4.85 -6.36 -10.19
C VAL A 151 3.73 -6.04 -11.19
N ARG A 152 3.57 -6.90 -12.20
CA ARG A 152 2.53 -6.78 -13.21
C ARG A 152 1.37 -7.70 -12.84
N ILE A 153 0.38 -7.15 -12.15
CA ILE A 153 -0.87 -7.85 -11.81
C ILE A 153 -1.88 -7.76 -12.96
N SER A 154 -2.95 -8.56 -12.93
CA SER A 154 -4.00 -8.54 -13.94
C SER A 154 -4.85 -7.26 -13.84
N VAL A 155 -5.11 -6.78 -12.63
CA VAL A 155 -5.86 -5.56 -12.35
C VAL A 155 -5.04 -4.34 -12.75
N LYS A 156 -5.46 -3.63 -13.80
CA LYS A 156 -4.77 -2.42 -14.31
C LYS A 156 -5.36 -1.13 -13.75
N SER A 157 -6.59 -1.19 -13.28
CA SER A 157 -7.28 -0.05 -12.66
C SER A 157 -8.22 -0.52 -11.57
N ILE A 158 -8.48 0.36 -10.60
CA ILE A 158 -9.56 0.23 -9.63
C ILE A 158 -10.48 1.42 -9.87
N GLY A 159 -11.72 1.14 -10.30
CA GLY A 159 -12.51 2.17 -10.94
C GLY A 159 -11.77 2.74 -12.16
N ALA A 160 -11.62 4.06 -12.23
CA ALA A 160 -10.85 4.75 -13.26
C ALA A 160 -9.36 4.93 -12.89
N ALA A 161 -8.98 4.74 -11.62
CA ALA A 161 -7.61 4.97 -11.14
C ALA A 161 -6.64 3.91 -11.67
N HIS A 162 -5.52 4.35 -12.21
CA HIS A 162 -4.39 3.50 -12.57
C HIS A 162 -3.83 2.77 -11.35
N VAL A 163 -3.39 1.51 -11.52
CA VAL A 163 -2.83 0.68 -10.45
C VAL A 163 -1.39 0.29 -10.76
N VAL A 164 -0.50 0.59 -9.83
CA VAL A 164 0.90 0.14 -9.84
C VAL A 164 1.18 -0.67 -8.59
N CYS A 165 1.80 -1.85 -8.77
CA CYS A 165 2.21 -2.70 -7.65
C CYS A 165 3.72 -2.92 -7.64
N ALA A 166 4.26 -3.04 -6.43
CA ALA A 166 5.66 -3.39 -6.22
C ALA A 166 5.81 -4.39 -5.09
N ARG A 167 6.72 -5.34 -5.26
CA ARG A 167 7.29 -6.16 -4.20
C ARG A 167 8.68 -5.66 -3.83
N THR A 168 9.27 -6.18 -2.80
CA THR A 168 10.64 -5.87 -2.44
C THR A 168 11.52 -7.11 -2.48
N ARG A 169 12.81 -6.92 -2.59
CA ARG A 169 13.83 -7.95 -2.42
C ARG A 169 15.08 -7.38 -1.74
N PRO A 170 15.91 -8.21 -1.10
CA PRO A 170 17.21 -7.78 -0.59
C PRO A 170 18.08 -7.16 -1.67
N LYS A 171 18.92 -6.21 -1.25
CA LYS A 171 19.88 -5.57 -2.14
C LYS A 171 20.96 -6.56 -2.54
N PHE A 172 21.39 -6.52 -3.79
CA PHE A 172 22.65 -7.11 -4.19
C PHE A 172 23.79 -6.14 -3.89
N ILE A 173 24.57 -6.42 -2.85
CA ILE A 173 25.67 -5.57 -2.41
C ILE A 173 26.99 -6.27 -2.62
N GLY A 174 27.88 -5.66 -3.39
CA GLY A 174 29.22 -6.17 -3.65
C GLY A 174 29.70 -5.88 -5.07
N GLY A 175 30.97 -6.18 -5.32
CA GLY A 175 31.61 -6.06 -6.62
C GLY A 175 31.69 -7.41 -7.35
N SER A 176 32.63 -7.52 -8.31
CA SER A 176 32.81 -8.68 -9.17
C SER A 176 33.13 -10.00 -8.44
N ARG A 177 33.52 -9.94 -7.18
CA ARG A 177 33.79 -11.11 -6.35
C ARG A 177 32.61 -11.51 -5.44
N ALA A 178 31.49 -10.77 -5.49
CA ALA A 178 30.33 -11.06 -4.67
C ALA A 178 29.61 -12.32 -5.16
N VAL A 179 29.16 -13.12 -4.18
CA VAL A 179 28.28 -14.27 -4.41
C VAL A 179 26.95 -13.97 -3.74
N TYR A 180 25.85 -14.32 -4.39
CA TYR A 180 24.50 -14.00 -3.92
C TYR A 180 23.72 -15.27 -3.60
N ASP A 181 22.91 -15.23 -2.54
CA ASP A 181 22.00 -16.31 -2.18
C ASP A 181 20.77 -16.28 -3.13
N GLU A 182 20.62 -17.35 -3.91
CA GLU A 182 19.50 -17.49 -4.85
C GLU A 182 18.13 -17.46 -4.17
N LYS A 183 18.01 -17.99 -2.95
CA LYS A 183 16.76 -18.05 -2.19
C LYS A 183 16.27 -16.64 -1.79
N LEU A 184 17.21 -15.71 -1.57
CA LEU A 184 16.91 -14.32 -1.22
C LEU A 184 16.69 -13.43 -2.44
N SER A 185 17.05 -13.90 -3.62
CA SER A 185 16.98 -13.07 -4.83
C SER A 185 15.57 -12.85 -5.36
N GLY A 186 14.63 -13.69 -4.96
CA GLY A 186 13.27 -13.67 -5.52
C GLY A 186 13.21 -13.99 -7.01
N GLY A 187 14.28 -14.59 -7.57
CA GLY A 187 14.43 -14.87 -9.00
C GLY A 187 15.14 -13.76 -9.80
N ASP A 188 15.61 -12.69 -9.14
CA ASP A 188 16.16 -11.48 -9.78
C ASP A 188 17.71 -11.45 -9.77
N ILE A 189 18.41 -12.58 -9.67
CA ILE A 189 19.89 -12.58 -9.70
C ILE A 189 20.37 -11.99 -11.02
N PRO A 190 21.26 -10.98 -11.00
CA PRO A 190 21.90 -10.47 -12.21
C PRO A 190 22.70 -11.59 -12.89
N ARG A 191 22.48 -11.79 -14.16
CA ARG A 191 23.29 -12.69 -15.00
C ARG A 191 24.54 -11.98 -15.46
#